data_424adc1ee0ef87011d48e29abd7f1248
#
_entry.id   424adc1ee0ef87011d48e29abd7f1248
#
_cell.length_a   1.000
_cell.length_b   1.000
_cell.length_c   1.000
_cell.angle_alpha   90.00
_cell.angle_beta   90.00
_cell.angle_gamma   90.00
#
_symmetry.space_group_name_H-M   'P 1'
#
loop_
_entity.id
_entity.type
_entity.pdbx_description
1 polymer ?
#
loop_
_entity_poly.entity_id
_entity_poly.type
_entity_poly.pdbx_seq_one_letter_code
_entity_poly.pdbx_strand_id
1 'polypeptide(L)'
;MSGQICGIDEAGRGCLAGPLCVAGCMLAREIAGLADSKKLSEKRREELYAQITKNSRYKIVEISSAQVDEIGLSACLRSALEQILAYFMGFSRQIIYDGNATFGVRGLQTLVKADAQIAEVSAASILAKVTRDRTMYELAQRYPQYGFAQNKGYGSRAHIAAIERYGLTPFHRASYKIKSLQPSLFD
;
A
#
# COMPACT_ATOMS: atom_id res chain seq x y z
N MET A 1 -9.86 0.71 -30.19
CA MET A 1 -9.62 -0.03 -28.92
C MET A 1 -8.67 0.84 -28.12
N SER A 2 -9.15 1.49 -27.06
CA SER A 2 -8.30 2.22 -26.10
C SER A 2 -7.27 1.24 -25.58
N GLY A 3 -5.99 1.62 -25.63
CA GLY A 3 -4.90 0.78 -25.12
C GLY A 3 -5.17 0.49 -23.66
N GLN A 4 -5.26 -0.78 -23.29
CA GLN A 4 -5.53 -1.17 -21.91
C GLN A 4 -4.36 -0.73 -21.02
N ILE A 5 -4.65 0.13 -20.06
CA ILE A 5 -3.70 0.63 -19.06
C ILE A 5 -3.78 -0.30 -17.84
N CYS A 6 -2.62 -0.64 -17.27
CA CYS A 6 -2.52 -1.16 -15.91
C CYS A 6 -2.05 -0.02 -14.99
N GLY A 7 -2.88 0.35 -14.04
CA GLY A 7 -2.51 1.28 -12.97
C GLY A 7 -1.95 0.53 -11.78
N ILE A 8 -0.92 1.09 -11.12
CA ILE A 8 -0.31 0.54 -9.91
C ILE A 8 -0.22 1.61 -8.83
N ASP A 9 -0.53 1.24 -7.60
CA ASP A 9 -0.34 2.07 -6.41
C ASP A 9 -0.02 1.21 -5.18
N GLU A 10 0.46 1.82 -4.09
CA GLU A 10 0.79 1.14 -2.84
C GLU A 10 0.13 1.77 -1.60
N ALA A 11 0.00 0.95 -0.57
CA ALA A 11 -0.39 1.37 0.77
C ALA A 11 0.58 0.84 1.83
N GLY A 12 0.88 1.67 2.84
CA GLY A 12 1.69 1.23 3.97
C GLY A 12 3.19 1.51 3.86
N ARG A 13 3.65 2.33 2.92
CA ARG A 13 5.08 2.65 2.72
C ARG A 13 5.75 3.24 3.96
N GLY A 14 5.13 4.24 4.59
CA GLY A 14 5.70 4.96 5.74
C GLY A 14 5.18 4.50 7.11
N CYS A 15 4.60 3.32 7.21
CA CYS A 15 4.05 2.80 8.47
C CYS A 15 5.11 2.14 9.32
N LEU A 16 5.02 2.30 10.66
CA LEU A 16 5.88 1.63 11.64
C LEU A 16 5.50 0.15 11.84
N ALA A 17 4.26 -0.23 11.48
CA ALA A 17 3.76 -1.59 11.62
C ALA A 17 2.85 -1.99 10.45
N GLY A 18 2.76 -3.29 10.21
CA GLY A 18 1.91 -3.90 9.19
C GLY A 18 2.56 -3.99 7.82
N PRO A 19 1.89 -4.67 6.88
CA PRO A 19 2.45 -4.97 5.57
C PRO A 19 2.57 -3.73 4.69
N LEU A 20 3.42 -3.85 3.67
CA LEU A 20 3.37 -3.04 2.46
C LEU A 20 2.48 -3.78 1.46
N CYS A 21 1.40 -3.14 1.01
CA CYS A 21 0.52 -3.70 -0.01
C CYS A 21 0.71 -2.90 -1.31
N VAL A 22 1.01 -3.58 -2.41
CA VAL A 22 1.10 -3.00 -3.75
C VAL A 22 0.07 -3.66 -4.63
N ALA A 23 -0.75 -2.89 -5.34
CA ALA A 23 -1.77 -3.43 -6.21
C ALA A 23 -1.60 -2.93 -7.64
N GLY A 24 -1.84 -3.81 -8.61
CA GLY A 24 -2.01 -3.48 -10.02
C GLY A 24 -3.44 -3.76 -10.45
N CYS A 25 -4.01 -2.88 -11.25
CA CYS A 25 -5.38 -3.00 -11.73
C CYS A 25 -5.50 -2.59 -13.20
N MET A 26 -6.27 -3.37 -13.96
CA MET A 26 -6.68 -3.08 -15.32
C MET A 26 -8.20 -3.23 -15.39
N LEU A 27 -8.91 -2.13 -15.57
CA LEU A 27 -10.38 -2.11 -15.58
C LEU A 27 -10.92 -2.72 -16.88
N ALA A 28 -11.91 -3.60 -16.77
CA ALA A 28 -12.64 -4.14 -17.92
C ALA A 28 -13.74 -3.18 -18.41
N ARG A 29 -14.20 -2.29 -17.54
CA ARG A 29 -15.20 -1.26 -17.80
C ARG A 29 -15.01 -0.09 -16.85
N GLU A 30 -15.60 1.04 -17.17
CA GLU A 30 -15.64 2.19 -16.28
C GLU A 30 -16.38 1.88 -14.98
N ILE A 31 -15.84 2.36 -13.85
CA ILE A 31 -16.45 2.28 -12.52
C ILE A 31 -16.66 3.71 -12.02
N ALA A 32 -17.91 4.08 -11.81
CA ALA A 32 -18.26 5.42 -11.35
C ALA A 32 -17.82 5.68 -9.90
N GLY A 33 -17.33 6.89 -9.65
CA GLY A 33 -16.97 7.33 -8.29
C GLY A 33 -15.58 6.88 -7.84
N LEU A 34 -14.75 6.39 -8.75
CA LEU A 34 -13.31 6.26 -8.48
C LEU A 34 -12.72 7.66 -8.26
N ALA A 35 -11.95 7.80 -7.23
CA ALA A 35 -11.26 9.03 -6.85
C ALA A 35 -10.04 8.67 -5.97
N ASP A 36 -9.24 9.66 -5.61
CA ASP A 36 -8.19 9.51 -4.60
C ASP A 36 -8.74 8.78 -3.37
N SER A 37 -8.19 7.61 -3.08
CA SER A 37 -8.67 6.71 -2.01
C SER A 37 -8.67 7.37 -0.63
N LYS A 38 -7.82 8.38 -0.43
CA LYS A 38 -7.71 9.14 0.83
C LYS A 38 -8.89 10.10 1.05
N LYS A 39 -9.58 10.51 -0.03
CA LYS A 39 -10.75 11.38 0.02
C LYS A 39 -12.06 10.62 0.21
N LEU A 40 -12.04 9.29 0.02
CA LEU A 40 -13.21 8.44 0.17
C LEU A 40 -13.39 8.00 1.62
N SER A 41 -14.65 7.87 2.06
CA SER A 41 -14.95 7.19 3.33
C SER A 41 -14.55 5.72 3.27
N GLU A 42 -14.32 5.10 4.43
CA GLU A 42 -14.00 3.67 4.50
C GLU A 42 -15.10 2.81 3.88
N LYS A 43 -16.36 3.08 4.20
CA LYS A 43 -17.52 2.41 3.60
C LYS A 43 -17.50 2.50 2.08
N ARG A 44 -17.23 3.69 1.54
CA ARG A 44 -17.18 3.88 0.08
C ARG A 44 -16.02 3.12 -0.55
N ARG A 45 -14.86 3.07 0.10
CA ARG A 45 -13.72 2.26 -0.38
C ARG A 45 -14.07 0.77 -0.43
N GLU A 46 -14.75 0.24 0.59
CA GLU A 46 -15.19 -1.18 0.62
C GLU A 46 -16.20 -1.49 -0.50
N GLU A 47 -17.17 -0.60 -0.75
CA GLU A 47 -18.11 -0.73 -1.85
C GLU A 47 -17.40 -0.76 -3.22
N LEU A 48 -16.45 0.15 -3.42
CA LEU A 48 -15.66 0.22 -4.65
C LEU A 48 -14.71 -0.98 -4.79
N TYR A 49 -14.10 -1.44 -3.70
CA TYR A 49 -13.28 -2.65 -3.71
C TYR A 49 -14.05 -3.84 -4.27
N ALA A 50 -15.28 -4.06 -3.80
CA ALA A 50 -16.13 -5.14 -4.30
C ALA A 50 -16.50 -4.98 -5.78
N GLN A 51 -16.68 -3.75 -6.26
CA GLN A 51 -16.93 -3.46 -7.68
C GLN A 51 -15.67 -3.68 -8.54
N ILE A 52 -14.52 -3.20 -8.08
CA ILE A 52 -13.25 -3.34 -8.78
C ILE A 52 -12.89 -4.82 -8.94
N THR A 53 -12.96 -5.61 -7.87
CA THR A 53 -12.61 -7.03 -7.93
C THR A 53 -13.49 -7.85 -8.88
N LYS A 54 -14.75 -7.44 -9.08
CA LYS A 54 -15.67 -8.08 -10.03
C LYS A 54 -15.47 -7.64 -11.49
N ASN A 55 -14.91 -6.46 -11.72
CA ASN A 55 -14.90 -5.80 -13.03
C ASN A 55 -13.50 -5.41 -13.51
N SER A 56 -12.48 -6.07 -12.97
CA SER A 56 -11.11 -5.81 -13.38
C SER A 56 -10.26 -7.08 -13.37
N ARG A 57 -9.14 -7.04 -14.08
CA ARG A 57 -8.00 -7.90 -13.82
C ARG A 57 -7.11 -7.18 -12.82
N TYR A 58 -6.81 -7.82 -11.71
CA TYR A 58 -5.98 -7.20 -10.68
C TYR A 58 -4.99 -8.21 -10.07
N LYS A 59 -3.94 -7.67 -9.49
CA LYS A 59 -2.95 -8.40 -8.69
C LYS A 59 -2.62 -7.58 -7.47
N ILE A 60 -2.64 -8.20 -6.30
CA ILE A 60 -2.19 -7.59 -5.04
C ILE A 60 -0.98 -8.37 -4.55
N VAL A 61 0.05 -7.66 -4.14
CA VAL A 61 1.27 -8.21 -3.52
C VAL A 61 1.37 -7.62 -2.13
N GLU A 62 1.35 -8.48 -1.13
CA GLU A 62 1.55 -8.12 0.26
C GLU A 62 2.94 -8.53 0.69
N ILE A 63 3.68 -7.60 1.30
CA ILE A 63 5.03 -7.81 1.80
C ILE A 63 5.00 -7.55 3.30
N SER A 64 5.43 -8.52 4.07
CA SER A 64 5.42 -8.45 5.53
C SER A 64 6.40 -7.39 6.08
N SER A 65 6.17 -6.95 7.31
CA SER A 65 7.10 -6.09 8.04
C SER A 65 8.50 -6.72 8.14
N ALA A 66 8.58 -8.02 8.38
CA ALA A 66 9.85 -8.75 8.45
C ALA A 66 10.63 -8.70 7.12
N GLN A 67 9.96 -8.88 5.99
CA GLN A 67 10.59 -8.75 4.67
C GLN A 67 11.08 -7.31 4.41
N VAL A 68 10.30 -6.30 4.87
CA VAL A 68 10.74 -4.90 4.76
C VAL A 68 12.01 -4.65 5.60
N ASP A 69 12.10 -5.25 6.78
CA ASP A 69 13.29 -5.14 7.63
C ASP A 69 14.50 -5.88 7.04
N GLU A 70 14.27 -7.03 6.42
CA GLU A 70 15.32 -7.90 5.86
C GLU A 70 16.00 -7.29 4.62
N ILE A 71 15.21 -6.87 3.63
CA ILE A 71 15.75 -6.44 2.32
C ILE A 71 15.58 -4.94 2.04
N GLY A 72 14.90 -4.23 2.94
CA GLY A 72 14.63 -2.80 2.81
C GLY A 72 13.44 -2.46 1.89
N LEU A 73 12.84 -1.31 2.15
CA LEU A 73 11.61 -0.85 1.47
C LEU A 73 11.75 -0.77 -0.06
N SER A 74 12.88 -0.27 -0.56
CA SER A 74 13.09 -0.08 -2.00
C SER A 74 13.18 -1.42 -2.74
N ALA A 75 13.85 -2.42 -2.17
CA ALA A 75 13.92 -3.76 -2.74
C ALA A 75 12.56 -4.46 -2.69
N CYS A 76 11.78 -4.26 -1.60
CA CYS A 76 10.41 -4.74 -1.49
C CYS A 76 9.51 -4.15 -2.58
N LEU A 77 9.55 -2.83 -2.78
CA LEU A 77 8.79 -2.17 -3.85
C LEU A 77 9.19 -2.68 -5.22
N ARG A 78 10.49 -2.80 -5.50
CA ARG A 78 10.99 -3.38 -6.74
C ARG A 78 10.42 -4.77 -6.99
N SER A 79 10.53 -5.67 -6.02
CA SER A 79 10.03 -7.05 -6.12
C SER A 79 8.52 -7.08 -6.38
N ALA A 80 7.72 -6.26 -5.67
CA ALA A 80 6.28 -6.19 -5.88
C ALA A 80 5.93 -5.67 -7.28
N LEU A 81 6.61 -4.62 -7.75
CA LEU A 81 6.40 -4.05 -9.07
C LEU A 81 6.77 -5.05 -10.18
N GLU A 82 7.88 -5.77 -10.04
CA GLU A 82 8.28 -6.84 -10.97
C GLU A 82 7.23 -7.96 -11.05
N GLN A 83 6.67 -8.40 -9.92
CA GLN A 83 5.61 -9.41 -9.87
C GLN A 83 4.32 -8.92 -10.56
N ILE A 84 3.93 -7.66 -10.34
CA ILE A 84 2.75 -7.07 -10.97
C ILE A 84 2.99 -6.91 -12.47
N LEU A 85 4.15 -6.40 -12.88
CA LEU A 85 4.52 -6.26 -14.28
C LEU A 85 4.46 -7.61 -15.01
N ALA A 86 5.05 -8.65 -14.44
CA ALA A 86 5.03 -10.00 -15.00
C ALA A 86 3.60 -10.54 -15.15
N TYR A 87 2.71 -10.27 -14.17
CA TYR A 87 1.32 -10.69 -14.22
C TYR A 87 0.52 -10.00 -15.34
N PHE A 88 0.82 -8.72 -15.63
CA PHE A 88 0.13 -7.96 -16.67
C PHE A 88 0.81 -8.02 -18.03
N MET A 89 1.98 -8.65 -18.14
CA MET A 89 2.68 -8.84 -19.41
C MET A 89 1.79 -9.55 -20.43
N GLY A 90 1.64 -8.97 -21.61
CA GLY A 90 0.77 -9.50 -22.67
C GLY A 90 -0.70 -9.04 -22.58
N PHE A 91 -1.14 -8.42 -21.49
CA PHE A 91 -2.49 -7.89 -21.32
C PHE A 91 -2.55 -6.36 -21.43
N SER A 92 -1.55 -5.68 -20.92
CA SER A 92 -1.49 -4.22 -20.90
C SER A 92 -0.43 -3.69 -21.86
N ARG A 93 -0.76 -2.58 -22.55
CA ARG A 93 0.18 -1.85 -23.40
C ARG A 93 0.97 -0.80 -22.65
N GLN A 94 0.45 -0.36 -21.52
CA GLN A 94 1.04 0.70 -20.70
C GLN A 94 0.82 0.38 -19.23
N ILE A 95 1.90 0.39 -18.45
CA ILE A 95 1.86 0.16 -17.00
C ILE A 95 2.34 1.42 -16.31
N ILE A 96 1.46 2.02 -15.50
CA ILE A 96 1.66 3.31 -14.84
C ILE A 96 1.61 3.11 -13.33
N TYR A 97 2.68 3.53 -12.66
CA TYR A 97 2.79 3.50 -11.19
C TYR A 97 2.64 4.92 -10.63
N ASP A 98 1.85 5.07 -9.56
CA ASP A 98 1.76 6.34 -8.82
C ASP A 98 3.03 6.57 -8.03
N GLY A 99 3.86 7.48 -8.49
CA GLY A 99 5.12 7.79 -7.85
C GLY A 99 6.11 8.49 -8.78
N ASN A 100 7.31 8.71 -8.25
CA ASN A 100 8.41 9.39 -8.94
C ASN A 100 9.63 8.49 -9.19
N ALA A 101 9.57 7.22 -8.83
CA ALA A 101 10.70 6.30 -8.93
C ALA A 101 10.24 4.92 -9.43
N THR A 102 10.97 4.36 -10.38
CA THR A 102 10.71 3.00 -10.91
C THR A 102 11.36 1.89 -10.09
N PHE A 103 12.20 2.23 -9.10
CA PHE A 103 13.01 1.28 -8.33
C PHE A 103 13.87 0.36 -9.21
N GLY A 104 14.24 0.81 -10.42
CA GLY A 104 15.01 0.05 -11.39
C GLY A 104 14.20 -0.96 -12.23
N VAL A 105 12.89 -0.97 -12.11
CA VAL A 105 11.99 -1.82 -12.92
C VAL A 105 11.86 -1.25 -14.32
N ARG A 106 12.22 -2.05 -15.34
CA ARG A 106 12.11 -1.66 -16.76
C ARG A 106 10.67 -1.85 -17.25
N GLY A 107 10.23 -0.98 -18.16
CA GLY A 107 8.89 -1.05 -18.75
C GLY A 107 7.78 -0.44 -17.89
N LEU A 108 8.14 0.12 -16.73
CA LEU A 108 7.24 0.84 -15.84
C LEU A 108 7.31 2.35 -16.11
N GLN A 109 6.17 2.99 -16.27
CA GLN A 109 6.06 4.44 -16.30
C GLN A 109 5.64 4.95 -14.92
N THR A 110 6.12 6.11 -14.52
CA THR A 110 5.74 6.77 -13.28
C THR A 110 5.03 8.08 -13.54
N LEU A 111 4.00 8.35 -12.75
CA LEU A 111 3.27 9.61 -12.78
C LEU A 111 2.88 9.99 -11.35
N VAL A 112 3.31 11.18 -10.91
CA VAL A 112 2.99 11.68 -9.58
C VAL A 112 1.52 12.07 -9.49
N LYS A 113 0.81 11.60 -8.45
CA LYS A 113 -0.64 11.76 -8.25
C LYS A 113 -1.46 11.16 -9.41
N ALA A 114 -1.03 10.04 -9.92
CA ALA A 114 -1.72 9.34 -10.99
C ALA A 114 -3.08 8.80 -10.51
N ASP A 115 -3.24 8.51 -9.23
CA ASP A 115 -4.49 8.09 -8.58
C ASP A 115 -5.64 9.13 -8.75
N ALA A 116 -5.30 10.40 -8.91
CA ALA A 116 -6.28 11.46 -9.18
C ALA A 116 -6.59 11.66 -10.67
N GLN A 117 -5.84 11.03 -11.58
CA GLN A 117 -5.89 11.30 -13.03
C GLN A 117 -6.26 10.07 -13.84
N ILE A 118 -5.94 8.86 -13.37
CA ILE A 118 -6.06 7.60 -14.09
C ILE A 118 -6.92 6.64 -13.27
N ALA A 119 -8.04 6.22 -13.84
CA ALA A 119 -9.02 5.36 -13.16
C ALA A 119 -8.43 4.03 -12.67
N GLU A 120 -7.53 3.41 -13.46
CA GLU A 120 -6.86 2.17 -13.10
C GLU A 120 -5.92 2.35 -11.91
N VAL A 121 -5.25 3.50 -11.81
CA VAL A 121 -4.38 3.82 -10.65
C VAL A 121 -5.23 4.11 -9.42
N SER A 122 -6.33 4.85 -9.56
CA SER A 122 -7.32 5.05 -8.48
C SER A 122 -7.88 3.71 -7.97
N ALA A 123 -8.21 2.79 -8.89
CA ALA A 123 -8.66 1.45 -8.52
C ALA A 123 -7.58 0.65 -7.78
N ALA A 124 -6.33 0.71 -8.25
CA ALA A 124 -5.19 0.07 -7.59
C ALA A 124 -4.97 0.64 -6.17
N SER A 125 -5.07 1.96 -6.01
CA SER A 125 -5.00 2.65 -4.71
C SER A 125 -6.03 2.11 -3.71
N ILE A 126 -7.29 1.96 -4.16
CA ILE A 126 -8.36 1.39 -3.35
C ILE A 126 -8.06 -0.08 -2.99
N LEU A 127 -7.62 -0.90 -3.95
CA LEU A 127 -7.26 -2.29 -3.71
C LEU A 127 -6.16 -2.43 -2.66
N ALA A 128 -5.07 -1.70 -2.82
CA ALA A 128 -3.95 -1.71 -1.88
C ALA A 128 -4.37 -1.23 -0.48
N LYS A 129 -5.13 -0.13 -0.42
CA LYS A 129 -5.57 0.49 0.83
C LYS A 129 -6.53 -0.40 1.61
N VAL A 130 -7.56 -0.94 0.95
CA VAL A 130 -8.58 -1.78 1.62
C VAL A 130 -7.95 -3.10 2.09
N THR A 131 -7.16 -3.77 1.25
CA THR A 131 -6.47 -5.00 1.63
C THR A 131 -5.62 -4.77 2.88
N ARG A 132 -4.80 -3.72 2.87
CA ARG A 132 -3.96 -3.39 4.01
C ARG A 132 -4.76 -3.04 5.27
N ASP A 133 -5.82 -2.24 5.15
CA ASP A 133 -6.62 -1.83 6.31
C ASP A 133 -7.29 -3.04 6.97
N ARG A 134 -7.75 -4.03 6.21
CA ARG A 134 -8.29 -5.30 6.72
C ARG A 134 -7.25 -6.06 7.55
N THR A 135 -6.01 -6.20 7.06
CA THR A 135 -4.91 -6.78 7.83
C THR A 135 -4.67 -6.02 9.13
N MET A 136 -4.73 -4.67 9.09
CA MET A 136 -4.55 -3.86 10.31
C MET A 136 -5.69 -4.02 11.30
N TYR A 137 -6.93 -4.30 10.87
CA TYR A 137 -8.04 -4.63 11.75
C TYR A 137 -7.85 -6.00 12.43
N GLU A 138 -7.38 -7.01 11.71
CA GLU A 138 -7.04 -8.31 12.28
C GLU A 138 -5.93 -8.19 13.34
N LEU A 139 -4.90 -7.40 13.05
CA LEU A 139 -3.83 -7.11 14.00
C LEU A 139 -4.32 -6.33 15.22
N ALA A 140 -5.31 -5.44 15.07
CA ALA A 140 -5.90 -4.71 16.18
C ALA A 140 -6.63 -5.64 17.17
N GLN A 141 -7.24 -6.72 16.70
CA GLN A 141 -7.86 -7.73 17.56
C GLN A 141 -6.80 -8.50 18.37
N ARG A 142 -5.65 -8.81 17.76
CA ARG A 142 -4.55 -9.57 18.38
C ARG A 142 -3.69 -8.71 19.31
N TYR A 143 -3.58 -7.42 19.04
CA TYR A 143 -2.73 -6.45 19.73
C TYR A 143 -3.49 -5.15 20.02
N PRO A 144 -4.56 -5.21 20.84
CA PRO A 144 -5.46 -4.07 21.05
C PRO A 144 -4.76 -2.84 21.65
N GLN A 145 -3.68 -3.05 22.40
CA GLN A 145 -2.93 -1.98 23.08
C GLN A 145 -2.20 -1.02 22.12
N TYR A 146 -2.01 -1.39 20.84
CA TYR A 146 -1.32 -0.54 19.85
C TYR A 146 -2.26 0.35 19.03
N GLY A 147 -3.58 0.19 19.14
CA GLY A 147 -4.57 0.99 18.45
C GLY A 147 -4.51 0.90 16.91
N PHE A 148 -4.16 -0.27 16.37
CA PHE A 148 -4.00 -0.49 14.93
C PHE A 148 -5.29 -0.26 14.12
N ALA A 149 -6.46 -0.42 14.75
CA ALA A 149 -7.74 -0.12 14.10
C ALA A 149 -7.87 1.37 13.73
N GLN A 150 -7.29 2.26 14.52
CA GLN A 150 -7.33 3.71 14.30
C GLN A 150 -6.11 4.19 13.50
N ASN A 151 -4.91 3.87 13.98
CA ASN A 151 -3.68 4.40 13.41
C ASN A 151 -3.17 3.66 12.17
N LYS A 152 -3.74 2.49 11.87
CA LYS A 152 -3.32 1.65 10.72
C LYS A 152 -1.80 1.43 10.63
N GLY A 153 -1.11 1.39 11.78
CA GLY A 153 0.34 1.21 11.88
C GLY A 153 1.17 2.47 11.61
N TYR A 154 0.55 3.61 11.35
CA TYR A 154 1.28 4.88 11.23
C TYR A 154 1.78 5.34 12.60
N GLY A 155 2.89 6.10 12.60
CA GLY A 155 3.54 6.63 13.80
C GLY A 155 2.78 7.81 14.44
N SER A 156 1.52 7.57 14.82
CA SER A 156 0.77 8.52 15.64
C SER A 156 1.35 8.58 17.05
N ARG A 157 1.12 9.69 17.78
CA ARG A 157 1.59 9.84 19.17
C ARG A 157 1.16 8.66 20.04
N ALA A 158 -0.10 8.21 19.91
CA ALA A 158 -0.62 7.08 20.67
C ALA A 158 0.07 5.75 20.32
N HIS A 159 0.40 5.52 19.03
CA HIS A 159 1.11 4.32 18.60
C HIS A 159 2.56 4.32 19.12
N ILE A 160 3.24 5.44 19.04
CA ILE A 160 4.61 5.58 19.57
C ILE A 160 4.62 5.34 21.09
N ALA A 161 3.71 5.94 21.85
CA ALA A 161 3.58 5.70 23.30
C ALA A 161 3.27 4.23 23.63
N ALA A 162 2.50 3.54 22.77
CA ALA A 162 2.26 2.11 22.94
C ALA A 162 3.55 1.30 22.70
N ILE A 163 4.36 1.66 21.69
CA ILE A 163 5.66 1.03 21.45
C ILE A 163 6.62 1.27 22.63
N GLU A 164 6.67 2.48 23.17
CA GLU A 164 7.48 2.81 24.37
C GLU A 164 7.10 1.94 25.57
N ARG A 165 5.81 1.71 25.77
CA ARG A 165 5.28 0.98 26.92
C ARG A 165 5.35 -0.53 26.77
N TYR A 166 5.08 -1.07 25.59
CA TYR A 166 4.87 -2.51 25.36
C TYR A 166 5.92 -3.15 24.45
N GLY A 167 6.86 -2.35 23.90
CA GLY A 167 7.86 -2.82 22.94
C GLY A 167 7.31 -3.02 21.53
N LEU A 168 8.12 -3.63 20.69
CA LEU A 168 7.74 -3.97 19.31
C LEU A 168 7.07 -5.35 19.26
N THR A 169 6.10 -5.51 18.39
CA THR A 169 5.55 -6.82 17.99
C THR A 169 6.26 -7.33 16.74
N PRO A 170 6.11 -8.61 16.35
CA PRO A 170 6.63 -9.14 15.08
C PRO A 170 6.08 -8.45 13.81
N PHE A 171 5.04 -7.62 13.97
CA PHE A 171 4.42 -6.86 12.87
C PHE A 171 4.92 -5.42 12.77
N HIS A 172 5.79 -4.99 13.68
CA HIS A 172 6.49 -3.72 13.55
C HIS A 172 7.69 -3.85 12.62
N ARG A 173 8.09 -2.73 12.04
CA ARG A 173 9.31 -2.60 11.22
C ARG A 173 10.43 -2.10 12.11
N ALA A 174 11.21 -3.01 12.65
CA ALA A 174 12.29 -2.71 13.60
C ALA A 174 13.41 -1.86 12.99
N SER A 175 13.60 -1.93 11.66
CA SER A 175 14.56 -1.10 10.91
C SER A 175 14.15 0.38 10.81
N TYR A 176 12.87 0.72 11.09
CA TYR A 176 12.40 2.08 11.01
C TYR A 176 12.75 2.86 12.28
N LYS A 177 13.53 3.94 12.10
CA LYS A 177 13.95 4.80 13.21
C LYS A 177 12.79 5.64 13.72
N ILE A 178 12.42 5.47 14.98
CA ILE A 178 11.46 6.32 15.69
C ILE A 178 12.26 7.38 16.44
N LYS A 179 12.21 8.64 16.00
CA LYS A 179 13.05 9.71 16.54
C LYS A 179 12.91 9.92 18.05
N SER A 180 11.71 9.75 18.59
CA SER A 180 11.46 9.90 20.04
C SER A 180 12.02 8.75 20.89
N LEU A 181 12.40 7.62 20.27
CA LEU A 181 12.98 6.46 20.95
C LEU A 181 14.52 6.39 20.81
N GLN A 182 15.13 7.37 20.13
CA GLN A 182 16.58 7.45 20.03
C GLN A 182 17.12 8.19 21.26
N PRO A 183 18.18 7.66 21.92
CA PRO A 183 18.87 8.42 22.98
C PRO A 183 19.29 9.78 22.42
N SER A 184 19.06 10.83 23.18
CA SER A 184 19.64 12.15 22.86
C SER A 184 21.16 12.00 22.82
N LEU A 185 21.80 12.49 21.76
CA LEU A 185 23.27 12.50 21.67
C LEU A 185 23.91 13.53 22.63
N PHE A 186 23.09 14.18 23.46
CA PHE A 186 23.49 15.29 24.33
C PHE A 186 23.01 15.15 25.79
N ASP A 187 22.67 13.94 26.24
CA ASP A 187 22.44 13.64 27.67
C ASP A 187 23.70 13.04 28.31
#